data_ac5f2c4264d26d1e98dfab1bdf39eb9d
#
_entry.id   ac5f2c4264d26d1e98dfab1bdf39eb9d
#
_cell.length_a   1.000
_cell.length_b   1.000
_cell.length_c   1.000
_cell.angle_alpha   90.00
_cell.angle_beta   90.00
_cell.angle_gamma   90.00
#
_symmetry.space_group_name_H-M   'P 1'
#
loop_
_entity.id
_entity.type
_entity.pdbx_description
1 polymer ?
#
loop_
_entity_poly.entity_id
_entity_poly.type
_entity_poly.pdbx_seq_one_letter_code
_entity_poly.pdbx_strand_id
1 'polypeptide(L)'
;QKQYDDIISKLWEEYELTRREAENCAVEIDDSKQAQRRLNELKQKIRSLGNVNVSAIEEYKEVSERYEFMSAQVNDVEKSKKEIEKLITDLTKQMKEVFVESFDQINKNFTYTFKELFGGGTASLSLADPENILTSGIDILVHPPGKIVINLEALSGGEKALVAIALYFAIMKVRPAPFCVMDEIEAALDDVNVYRFAAYLRRMTDNTQFILITHRRGTMEEADVLYGVTMQDEGISKLLELRSTEVAEKLGIDSK
;
A
#
# COMPACT_ATOMS: atom_id res chain seq x y z
N GLN A 1 -80.77 28.32 41.03
CA GLN A 1 -80.61 27.39 39.86
C GLN A 1 -79.62 27.94 38.85
N LYS A 2 -79.70 29.20 38.45
CA LYS A 2 -78.82 29.82 37.49
C LYS A 2 -77.30 29.76 37.88
N GLN A 3 -76.98 30.04 39.17
CA GLN A 3 -75.63 29.98 39.68
C GLN A 3 -75.07 28.58 39.68
N TYR A 4 -75.90 27.58 39.87
CA TYR A 4 -75.48 26.16 39.85
C TYR A 4 -75.18 25.68 38.44
N ASP A 5 -76.00 26.03 37.49
CA ASP A 5 -75.81 25.72 36.06
C ASP A 5 -74.54 26.38 35.50
N ASP A 6 -74.29 27.65 35.91
CA ASP A 6 -73.03 28.33 35.57
C ASP A 6 -71.76 27.64 36.09
N ILE A 7 -71.86 27.06 37.29
CA ILE A 7 -70.71 26.30 37.87
C ILE A 7 -70.49 24.98 37.12
N ILE A 8 -71.56 24.28 36.75
CA ILE A 8 -71.47 23.01 36.01
C ILE A 8 -70.94 23.30 34.60
N SER A 9 -71.38 24.36 33.93
CA SER A 9 -70.80 24.75 32.63
C SER A 9 -69.29 25.10 32.72
N LYS A 10 -68.87 25.84 33.74
CA LYS A 10 -67.50 26.14 33.97
C LYS A 10 -66.64 24.92 34.26
N LEU A 11 -67.16 23.95 35.04
CA LEU A 11 -66.46 22.71 35.29
C LEU A 11 -66.19 21.94 33.99
N TRP A 12 -67.11 21.93 33.09
CA TRP A 12 -67.00 21.30 31.79
C TRP A 12 -66.09 22.08 30.83
N GLU A 13 -66.33 23.39 30.70
CA GLU A 13 -65.58 24.22 29.73
C GLU A 13 -64.11 24.47 30.10
N GLU A 14 -63.84 24.66 31.44
CA GLU A 14 -62.47 24.98 31.86
C GLU A 14 -61.67 23.73 32.29
N TYR A 15 -62.33 22.66 32.74
CA TYR A 15 -61.63 21.51 33.33
C TYR A 15 -62.04 20.16 32.74
N GLU A 16 -62.96 20.13 31.79
CA GLU A 16 -63.49 18.92 31.12
C GLU A 16 -63.99 17.85 32.16
N LEU A 17 -64.45 18.31 33.35
CA LEU A 17 -64.90 17.45 34.43
C LEU A 17 -66.43 17.41 34.46
N THR A 18 -66.97 16.20 34.53
CA THR A 18 -68.38 16.00 34.91
C THR A 18 -68.59 16.28 36.38
N ARG A 19 -69.83 16.59 36.77
CA ARG A 19 -70.18 16.81 38.19
C ARG A 19 -69.71 15.69 39.13
N ARG A 20 -69.85 14.46 38.71
CA ARG A 20 -69.46 13.26 39.50
C ARG A 20 -67.94 13.15 39.64
N GLU A 21 -67.19 13.48 38.64
CA GLU A 21 -65.72 13.50 38.68
C GLU A 21 -65.23 14.65 39.55
N ALA A 22 -65.88 15.82 39.48
CA ALA A 22 -65.52 16.96 40.32
C ALA A 22 -65.83 16.70 41.80
N GLU A 23 -66.94 16.01 42.13
CA GLU A 23 -67.28 15.57 43.51
C GLU A 23 -66.22 14.59 44.07
N ASN A 24 -65.69 13.71 43.22
CA ASN A 24 -64.63 12.76 43.65
C ASN A 24 -63.27 13.46 43.83
N CYS A 25 -63.01 14.58 43.17
CA CYS A 25 -61.80 15.38 43.29
C CYS A 25 -61.91 16.51 44.31
N ALA A 26 -63.08 16.68 44.93
CA ALA A 26 -63.32 17.76 45.87
C ALA A 26 -62.51 17.55 47.17
N VAL A 27 -61.78 18.60 47.55
CA VAL A 27 -61.03 18.66 48.81
C VAL A 27 -61.64 19.71 49.68
N GLU A 28 -61.85 19.40 51.00
CA GLU A 28 -62.32 20.41 51.95
C GLU A 28 -61.32 21.59 52.02
N ILE A 29 -61.86 22.79 51.86
CA ILE A 29 -61.07 24.02 51.86
C ILE A 29 -61.45 24.82 53.09
N ASP A 30 -60.55 24.93 54.07
CA ASP A 30 -60.79 25.66 55.32
C ASP A 30 -60.95 27.16 55.13
N ASP A 31 -60.16 27.76 54.22
CA ASP A 31 -60.25 29.18 53.87
C ASP A 31 -60.39 29.38 52.36
N SER A 32 -61.59 29.57 51.90
CA SER A 32 -61.92 29.81 50.48
C SER A 32 -61.28 31.07 49.88
N LYS A 33 -61.05 32.13 50.72
CA LYS A 33 -60.37 33.34 50.27
C LYS A 33 -58.91 33.15 50.02
N GLN A 34 -58.25 32.39 50.87
CA GLN A 34 -56.82 32.04 50.73
C GLN A 34 -56.62 31.13 49.52
N ALA A 35 -57.42 30.14 49.32
CA ALA A 35 -57.42 29.28 48.17
C ALA A 35 -57.61 30.03 46.84
N GLN A 36 -58.55 30.97 46.80
CA GLN A 36 -58.79 31.81 45.62
C GLN A 36 -57.59 32.72 45.32
N ARG A 37 -56.97 33.31 46.31
CA ARG A 37 -55.72 34.08 46.13
C ARG A 37 -54.62 33.23 45.53
N ARG A 38 -54.41 32.04 46.09
CA ARG A 38 -53.41 31.08 45.63
C ARG A 38 -53.66 30.64 44.19
N LEU A 39 -54.93 30.37 43.84
CA LEU A 39 -55.29 30.02 42.46
C LEU A 39 -54.95 31.15 41.46
N ASN A 40 -55.29 32.41 41.85
CA ASN A 40 -55.00 33.56 41.02
C ASN A 40 -53.51 33.82 40.84
N GLU A 41 -52.69 33.63 41.91
CA GLU A 41 -51.23 33.68 41.84
C GLU A 41 -50.67 32.64 40.88
N LEU A 42 -51.16 31.38 40.99
CA LEU A 42 -50.73 30.32 40.10
C LEU A 42 -51.13 30.56 38.65
N LYS A 43 -52.36 31.01 38.41
CA LYS A 43 -52.82 31.42 37.05
C LYS A 43 -51.96 32.55 36.48
N GLN A 44 -51.56 33.51 37.31
CA GLN A 44 -50.71 34.62 36.87
C GLN A 44 -49.30 34.13 36.58
N LYS A 45 -48.74 33.24 37.37
CA LYS A 45 -47.42 32.60 37.12
C LYS A 45 -47.44 31.81 35.80
N ILE A 46 -48.50 31.00 35.58
CA ILE A 46 -48.66 30.25 34.33
C ILE A 46 -48.72 31.21 33.13
N ARG A 47 -49.49 32.30 33.23
CA ARG A 47 -49.56 33.32 32.15
C ARG A 47 -48.23 34.04 31.93
N SER A 48 -47.43 34.26 32.99
CA SER A 48 -46.12 34.90 32.85
C SER A 48 -45.07 34.02 32.20
N LEU A 49 -45.26 32.70 32.19
CA LEU A 49 -44.39 31.74 31.47
C LEU A 49 -44.59 31.79 29.94
N GLY A 50 -45.70 32.40 29.46
CA GLY A 50 -45.97 32.49 28.03
C GLY A 50 -46.23 31.12 27.38
N ASN A 51 -45.95 31.02 26.09
CA ASN A 51 -46.03 29.75 25.36
C ASN A 51 -44.83 28.88 25.68
N VAL A 52 -44.94 28.03 26.69
CA VAL A 52 -43.92 27.05 27.00
C VAL A 52 -44.06 25.86 26.03
N ASN A 53 -43.05 25.63 25.24
CA ASN A 53 -43.01 24.41 24.41
C ASN A 53 -42.70 23.19 25.29
N VAL A 54 -43.70 22.43 25.64
CA VAL A 54 -43.58 21.25 26.50
C VAL A 54 -42.81 20.14 25.77
N SER A 55 -42.90 20.05 24.45
CA SER A 55 -42.18 19.07 23.63
C SER A 55 -40.71 19.37 23.54
N ALA A 56 -40.27 20.59 23.87
CA ALA A 56 -38.84 20.97 23.85
C ALA A 56 -37.99 20.12 24.78
N ILE A 57 -38.56 19.55 25.85
CA ILE A 57 -37.82 18.68 26.78
C ILE A 57 -37.49 17.33 26.11
N GLU A 58 -38.44 16.75 25.41
CA GLU A 58 -38.30 15.51 24.69
C GLU A 58 -37.37 15.70 23.47
N GLU A 59 -37.59 16.75 22.70
CA GLU A 59 -36.72 17.11 21.57
C GLU A 59 -35.27 17.34 22.03
N TYR A 60 -35.07 18.04 23.16
CA TYR A 60 -33.72 18.25 23.71
C TYR A 60 -33.06 16.92 24.09
N LYS A 61 -33.80 16.00 24.68
CA LYS A 61 -33.28 14.68 25.08
C LYS A 61 -32.83 13.88 23.84
N GLU A 62 -33.68 13.81 22.83
CA GLU A 62 -33.33 13.11 21.58
C GLU A 62 -32.13 13.73 20.87
N VAL A 63 -32.08 15.06 20.77
CA VAL A 63 -30.95 15.79 20.16
C VAL A 63 -29.68 15.60 20.98
N SER A 64 -29.79 15.62 22.32
CA SER A 64 -28.61 15.42 23.20
C SER A 64 -28.06 14.00 23.08
N GLU A 65 -28.89 12.98 23.10
CA GLU A 65 -28.46 11.57 22.91
C GLU A 65 -27.79 11.38 21.53
N ARG A 66 -28.37 11.95 20.47
CA ARG A 66 -27.82 11.92 19.13
C ARG A 66 -26.47 12.66 19.04
N TYR A 67 -26.39 13.82 19.67
CA TYR A 67 -25.16 14.62 19.72
C TYR A 67 -24.03 13.87 20.44
N GLU A 68 -24.30 13.27 21.60
CA GLU A 68 -23.34 12.47 22.35
C GLU A 68 -22.84 11.29 21.52
N PHE A 69 -23.76 10.55 20.88
CA PHE A 69 -23.44 9.43 20.02
C PHE A 69 -22.54 9.87 18.83
N MET A 70 -22.95 10.92 18.11
CA MET A 70 -22.16 11.42 16.97
C MET A 70 -20.82 11.99 17.40
N SER A 71 -20.75 12.67 18.53
CA SER A 71 -19.50 13.20 19.09
C SER A 71 -18.52 12.09 19.44
N ALA A 72 -19.00 10.98 20.04
CA ALA A 72 -18.20 9.81 20.31
C ALA A 72 -17.65 9.19 19.02
N GLN A 73 -18.50 9.06 17.99
CA GLN A 73 -18.06 8.53 16.69
C GLN A 73 -17.03 9.42 16.00
N VAL A 74 -17.21 10.74 16.03
CA VAL A 74 -16.24 11.69 15.46
C VAL A 74 -14.90 11.54 16.18
N ASN A 75 -14.90 11.48 17.51
CA ASN A 75 -13.66 11.29 18.29
C ASN A 75 -12.96 9.96 17.95
N ASP A 76 -13.70 8.87 17.77
CA ASP A 76 -13.14 7.56 17.41
C ASP A 76 -12.52 7.59 16.00
N VAL A 77 -13.20 8.24 15.03
CA VAL A 77 -12.67 8.43 13.67
C VAL A 77 -11.42 9.31 13.68
N GLU A 78 -11.41 10.41 14.43
CA GLU A 78 -10.24 11.29 14.55
C GLU A 78 -9.05 10.56 15.20
N LYS A 79 -9.30 9.72 16.21
CA LYS A 79 -8.27 8.89 16.80
C LYS A 79 -7.69 7.89 15.80
N SER A 80 -8.57 7.18 15.10
CA SER A 80 -8.17 6.23 14.05
C SER A 80 -7.38 6.92 12.93
N LYS A 81 -7.80 8.11 12.52
CA LYS A 81 -7.06 8.92 11.54
C LYS A 81 -5.63 9.22 12.00
N LYS A 82 -5.46 9.68 13.24
CA LYS A 82 -4.13 9.98 13.80
C LYS A 82 -3.24 8.73 13.89
N GLU A 83 -3.82 7.59 14.24
CA GLU A 83 -3.10 6.31 14.29
C GLU A 83 -2.61 5.89 12.89
N ILE A 84 -3.46 6.04 11.86
CA ILE A 84 -3.10 5.76 10.46
C ILE A 84 -2.02 6.75 9.96
N GLU A 85 -2.14 8.04 10.24
CA GLU A 85 -1.15 9.05 9.86
C GLU A 85 0.22 8.76 10.50
N LYS A 86 0.23 8.33 11.76
CA LYS A 86 1.46 7.88 12.43
C LYS A 86 2.03 6.64 11.74
N LEU A 87 1.20 5.64 11.45
CA LEU A 87 1.63 4.41 10.76
C LEU A 87 2.25 4.73 9.39
N ILE A 88 1.62 5.61 8.60
CA ILE A 88 2.16 6.05 7.31
C ILE A 88 3.54 6.69 7.48
N THR A 89 3.71 7.54 8.50
CA THR A 89 4.99 8.20 8.78
C THR A 89 6.06 7.18 9.14
N ASP A 90 5.75 6.24 10.04
CA ASP A 90 6.68 5.20 10.48
C ASP A 90 7.06 4.26 9.33
N LEU A 91 6.08 3.82 8.51
CA LEU A 91 6.33 3.00 7.33
C LEU A 91 7.18 3.73 6.28
N THR A 92 6.89 5.01 6.03
CA THR A 92 7.66 5.82 5.07
C THR A 92 9.12 5.94 5.52
N LYS A 93 9.36 6.09 6.83
CA LYS A 93 10.71 6.12 7.38
C LYS A 93 11.43 4.78 7.17
N GLN A 94 10.77 3.67 7.52
CA GLN A 94 11.34 2.33 7.32
C GLN A 94 11.62 2.04 5.84
N MET A 95 10.71 2.44 4.94
CA MET A 95 10.93 2.29 3.49
C MET A 95 12.17 3.05 3.03
N LYS A 96 12.39 4.28 3.53
CA LYS A 96 13.60 5.06 3.21
C LYS A 96 14.87 4.36 3.70
N GLU A 97 14.88 3.87 4.92
CA GLU A 97 16.04 3.17 5.51
C GLU A 97 16.39 1.91 4.70
N VAL A 98 15.40 1.05 4.43
CA VAL A 98 15.59 -0.18 3.62
C VAL A 98 16.01 0.14 2.19
N PHE A 99 15.45 1.20 1.59
CA PHE A 99 15.83 1.63 0.25
C PHE A 99 17.30 2.04 0.18
N VAL A 100 17.74 2.93 1.08
CA VAL A 100 19.13 3.41 1.11
C VAL A 100 20.11 2.26 1.27
N GLU A 101 19.85 1.36 2.23
CA GLU A 101 20.71 0.19 2.46
C GLU A 101 20.78 -0.70 1.21
N SER A 102 19.62 -1.01 0.61
CA SER A 102 19.55 -1.84 -0.59
C SER A 102 20.21 -1.16 -1.79
N PHE A 103 20.02 0.15 -1.95
CA PHE A 103 20.62 0.93 -3.02
C PHE A 103 22.15 0.93 -2.93
N ASP A 104 22.70 1.14 -1.74
CA ASP A 104 24.15 1.07 -1.51
C ASP A 104 24.73 -0.29 -1.83
N GLN A 105 24.02 -1.36 -1.43
CA GLN A 105 24.44 -2.73 -1.77
C GLN A 105 24.39 -3.00 -3.27
N ILE A 106 23.30 -2.57 -3.94
CA ILE A 106 23.17 -2.69 -5.41
C ILE A 106 24.29 -1.92 -6.10
N ASN A 107 24.58 -0.69 -5.67
CA ASN A 107 25.62 0.14 -6.27
C ASN A 107 27.01 -0.49 -6.15
N LYS A 108 27.37 -1.02 -4.98
CA LYS A 108 28.61 -1.78 -4.78
C LYS A 108 28.69 -3.00 -5.68
N ASN A 109 27.60 -3.77 -5.72
CA ASN A 109 27.54 -4.97 -6.58
C ASN A 109 27.60 -4.59 -8.06
N PHE A 110 26.97 -3.47 -8.47
CA PHE A 110 27.01 -2.99 -9.85
C PHE A 110 28.41 -2.61 -10.29
N THR A 111 29.11 -1.85 -9.46
CA THR A 111 30.52 -1.50 -9.71
C THR A 111 31.40 -2.76 -9.91
N TYR A 112 31.21 -3.76 -9.02
CA TYR A 112 31.95 -5.01 -9.11
C TYR A 112 31.59 -5.82 -10.36
N THR A 113 30.29 -6.05 -10.59
CA THR A 113 29.79 -6.85 -11.71
C THR A 113 30.14 -6.25 -13.05
N PHE A 114 30.01 -4.92 -13.17
CA PHE A 114 30.42 -4.19 -14.36
C PHE A 114 31.91 -4.43 -14.68
N LYS A 115 32.78 -4.26 -13.69
CA LYS A 115 34.22 -4.48 -13.85
C LYS A 115 34.55 -5.89 -14.32
N GLU A 116 33.85 -6.89 -13.79
CA GLU A 116 34.05 -8.30 -14.18
C GLU A 116 33.58 -8.56 -15.63
N LEU A 117 32.39 -8.07 -16.01
CA LEU A 117 31.82 -8.30 -17.35
C LEU A 117 32.57 -7.52 -18.44
N PHE A 118 32.96 -6.28 -18.19
CA PHE A 118 33.68 -5.46 -19.15
C PHE A 118 35.19 -5.72 -19.15
N GLY A 119 35.72 -6.46 -18.16
CA GLY A 119 37.14 -6.66 -17.98
C GLY A 119 37.85 -5.38 -17.53
N GLY A 120 37.19 -4.48 -16.85
CA GLY A 120 37.73 -3.22 -16.35
C GLY A 120 36.68 -2.09 -16.38
N GLY A 121 37.17 -0.86 -16.23
CA GLY A 121 36.30 0.32 -16.20
C GLY A 121 35.66 0.60 -14.83
N THR A 122 34.73 1.57 -14.78
CA THR A 122 34.01 1.94 -13.58
C THR A 122 32.53 2.11 -13.88
N ALA A 123 31.69 1.76 -12.91
CA ALA A 123 30.26 1.97 -12.97
C ALA A 123 29.72 2.36 -11.58
N SER A 124 28.74 3.22 -11.56
CA SER A 124 28.05 3.65 -10.33
C SER A 124 26.61 4.05 -10.61
N LEU A 125 25.80 3.97 -9.56
CA LEU A 125 24.43 4.49 -9.56
C LEU A 125 24.39 5.73 -8.67
N SER A 126 23.62 6.75 -9.06
CA SER A 126 23.36 7.93 -8.25
C SER A 126 21.87 8.29 -8.28
N LEU A 127 21.38 8.88 -7.19
CA LEU A 127 20.03 9.39 -7.13
C LEU A 127 19.98 10.77 -7.77
N ALA A 128 19.04 11.00 -8.69
CA ALA A 128 18.83 12.29 -9.33
C ALA A 128 18.33 13.37 -8.33
N ASP A 129 17.55 12.95 -7.34
CA ASP A 129 17.04 13.79 -6.25
C ASP A 129 17.27 13.10 -4.89
N PRO A 130 18.39 13.42 -4.19
CA PRO A 130 18.69 12.83 -2.89
C PRO A 130 17.74 13.24 -1.76
N GLU A 131 16.98 14.32 -1.90
CA GLU A 131 16.02 14.76 -0.87
C GLU A 131 14.74 13.93 -0.91
N ASN A 132 14.31 13.54 -2.11
CA ASN A 132 13.09 12.76 -2.36
C ASN A 132 13.40 11.31 -2.78
N ILE A 133 14.11 10.59 -1.94
CA ILE A 133 14.69 9.27 -2.22
C ILE A 133 13.69 8.28 -2.83
N LEU A 134 12.45 8.23 -2.33
CA LEU A 134 11.44 7.25 -2.76
C LEU A 134 10.81 7.55 -4.13
N THR A 135 10.93 8.79 -4.60
CA THR A 135 10.39 9.23 -5.91
C THR A 135 11.48 9.67 -6.88
N SER A 136 12.74 9.62 -6.43
CA SER A 136 13.91 10.00 -7.22
C SER A 136 14.08 9.08 -8.43
N GLY A 137 14.52 9.64 -9.55
CA GLY A 137 15.14 8.89 -10.64
C GLY A 137 16.51 8.33 -10.20
N ILE A 138 17.00 7.32 -10.93
CA ILE A 138 18.34 6.75 -10.73
C ILE A 138 19.14 7.00 -12.01
N ASP A 139 20.25 7.70 -11.87
CA ASP A 139 21.21 7.91 -12.95
C ASP A 139 22.27 6.79 -12.96
N ILE A 140 22.55 6.26 -14.14
CA ILE A 140 23.55 5.22 -14.35
C ILE A 140 24.77 5.85 -14.99
N LEU A 141 25.88 5.86 -14.26
CA LEU A 141 27.17 6.38 -14.72
C LEU A 141 28.10 5.21 -15.00
N VAL A 142 28.59 5.10 -16.24
CA VAL A 142 29.46 4.00 -16.66
C VAL A 142 30.62 4.52 -17.54
N HIS A 143 31.80 4.00 -17.30
CA HIS A 143 32.99 4.27 -18.06
C HIS A 143 33.67 2.95 -18.44
N PRO A 144 33.36 2.38 -19.63
CA PRO A 144 34.03 1.18 -20.12
C PRO A 144 35.54 1.39 -20.28
N PRO A 145 36.34 0.33 -20.22
CA PRO A 145 37.78 0.46 -20.34
C PRO A 145 38.18 1.05 -21.71
N GLY A 146 39.08 2.03 -21.67
CA GLY A 146 39.59 2.67 -22.90
C GLY A 146 38.66 3.66 -23.62
N LYS A 147 37.49 3.98 -23.05
CA LYS A 147 36.53 4.95 -23.57
C LYS A 147 36.19 6.04 -22.56
N ILE A 148 36.13 7.27 -23.02
CA ILE A 148 35.54 8.38 -22.25
C ILE A 148 34.09 8.51 -22.69
N VAL A 149 33.16 8.05 -21.82
CA VAL A 149 31.70 8.09 -22.09
C VAL A 149 31.08 9.12 -21.18
N ILE A 150 30.31 10.06 -21.78
CA ILE A 150 29.65 11.13 -21.03
C ILE A 150 28.25 10.71 -20.63
N ASN A 151 27.58 9.88 -21.42
CA ASN A 151 26.23 9.39 -21.17
C ASN A 151 26.02 7.98 -21.76
N LEU A 152 25.00 7.26 -21.29
CA LEU A 152 24.63 5.92 -21.76
C LEU A 152 24.33 5.87 -23.28
N GLU A 153 23.87 6.97 -23.85
CA GLU A 153 23.49 7.03 -25.27
C GLU A 153 24.70 6.85 -26.21
N ALA A 154 25.88 7.21 -25.72
CA ALA A 154 27.14 7.07 -26.48
C ALA A 154 27.67 5.62 -26.53
N LEU A 155 27.06 4.68 -25.83
CA LEU A 155 27.41 3.26 -25.84
C LEU A 155 26.80 2.56 -27.06
N SER A 156 27.52 1.55 -27.58
CA SER A 156 26.98 0.63 -28.60
C SER A 156 25.82 -0.19 -28.06
N GLY A 157 25.00 -0.79 -28.93
CA GLY A 157 23.88 -1.66 -28.52
C GLY A 157 24.32 -2.81 -27.61
N GLY A 158 25.40 -3.50 -27.94
CA GLY A 158 25.96 -4.57 -27.13
C GLY A 158 26.49 -4.08 -25.77
N GLU A 159 27.15 -2.92 -25.72
CA GLU A 159 27.59 -2.32 -24.46
C GLU A 159 26.41 -1.93 -23.57
N LYS A 160 25.34 -1.37 -24.13
CA LYS A 160 24.10 -1.08 -23.38
C LYS A 160 23.47 -2.34 -22.81
N ALA A 161 23.41 -3.41 -23.62
CA ALA A 161 22.91 -4.70 -23.16
C ALA A 161 23.77 -5.25 -22.01
N LEU A 162 25.08 -5.17 -22.11
CA LEU A 162 25.99 -5.66 -21.07
C LEU A 162 25.88 -4.83 -19.78
N VAL A 163 25.66 -3.51 -19.86
CA VAL A 163 25.36 -2.65 -18.70
C VAL A 163 24.07 -3.08 -18.02
N ALA A 164 23.00 -3.33 -18.81
CA ALA A 164 21.72 -3.78 -18.28
C ALA A 164 21.85 -5.14 -17.57
N ILE A 165 22.60 -6.08 -18.15
CA ILE A 165 22.90 -7.38 -17.56
C ILE A 165 23.69 -7.21 -16.26
N ALA A 166 24.70 -6.32 -16.23
CA ALA A 166 25.48 -6.03 -15.04
C ALA A 166 24.61 -5.49 -13.89
N LEU A 167 23.68 -4.60 -14.21
CA LEU A 167 22.75 -4.05 -13.23
C LEU A 167 21.77 -5.11 -12.73
N TYR A 168 21.25 -5.95 -13.62
CA TYR A 168 20.36 -7.05 -13.24
C TYR A 168 21.03 -8.02 -12.26
N PHE A 169 22.26 -8.42 -12.55
CA PHE A 169 23.04 -9.29 -11.64
C PHE A 169 23.38 -8.60 -10.32
N ALA A 170 23.63 -7.29 -10.34
CA ALA A 170 23.87 -6.54 -9.11
C ALA A 170 22.64 -6.55 -8.18
N ILE A 171 21.45 -6.42 -8.76
CA ILE A 171 20.18 -6.50 -8.02
C ILE A 171 19.97 -7.93 -7.50
N MET A 172 20.17 -8.95 -8.34
CA MET A 172 20.04 -10.35 -7.92
C MET A 172 20.98 -10.74 -6.77
N LYS A 173 22.18 -10.17 -6.70
CA LYS A 173 23.11 -10.42 -5.58
C LYS A 173 22.61 -9.90 -4.22
N VAL A 174 21.78 -8.90 -4.20
CA VAL A 174 21.19 -8.38 -2.94
C VAL A 174 20.09 -9.31 -2.42
N ARG A 175 19.30 -9.87 -3.34
CA ARG A 175 18.23 -10.85 -3.02
C ARG A 175 18.25 -11.97 -4.05
N PRO A 176 19.07 -13.02 -3.84
CA PRO A 176 19.15 -14.15 -4.75
C PRO A 176 17.79 -14.85 -4.87
N ALA A 177 17.35 -15.06 -6.10
CA ALA A 177 16.19 -15.90 -6.37
C ALA A 177 16.61 -17.38 -6.39
N PRO A 178 15.74 -18.32 -5.99
CA PRO A 178 16.05 -19.75 -6.03
C PRO A 178 16.31 -20.25 -7.46
N PHE A 179 15.63 -19.68 -8.45
CA PHE A 179 15.89 -19.94 -9.87
C PHE A 179 15.65 -18.67 -10.69
N CYS A 180 16.26 -18.62 -11.88
CA CYS A 180 16.13 -17.54 -12.84
C CYS A 180 16.03 -18.10 -14.26
N VAL A 181 15.04 -17.65 -15.03
CA VAL A 181 14.86 -17.99 -16.45
C VAL A 181 15.27 -16.79 -17.28
N MET A 182 16.16 -16.98 -18.24
CA MET A 182 16.68 -15.96 -19.15
C MET A 182 16.50 -16.40 -20.59
N ASP A 183 15.87 -15.54 -21.40
CA ASP A 183 15.58 -15.82 -22.79
C ASP A 183 16.39 -14.87 -23.69
N GLU A 184 17.41 -15.44 -24.36
CA GLU A 184 18.30 -14.77 -25.32
C GLU A 184 18.86 -13.42 -24.87
N ILE A 185 19.10 -13.20 -23.56
CA ILE A 185 19.53 -11.89 -23.05
C ILE A 185 20.90 -11.46 -23.55
N GLU A 186 21.71 -12.42 -23.98
CA GLU A 186 23.05 -12.22 -24.56
C GLU A 186 23.04 -12.03 -26.10
N ALA A 187 21.88 -12.01 -26.74
CA ALA A 187 21.76 -11.94 -28.20
C ALA A 187 22.49 -10.73 -28.82
N ALA A 188 22.51 -9.60 -28.12
CA ALA A 188 23.20 -8.38 -28.57
C ALA A 188 24.70 -8.33 -28.26
N LEU A 189 25.25 -9.33 -27.55
CA LEU A 189 26.65 -9.38 -27.15
C LEU A 189 27.52 -9.96 -28.28
N ASP A 190 28.75 -9.48 -28.38
CA ASP A 190 29.79 -10.13 -29.18
C ASP A 190 30.30 -11.41 -28.49
N ASP A 191 31.01 -12.25 -29.23
CA ASP A 191 31.46 -13.56 -28.74
C ASP A 191 32.32 -13.46 -27.47
N VAL A 192 33.21 -12.47 -27.36
CA VAL A 192 34.04 -12.26 -26.19
C VAL A 192 33.23 -11.96 -24.97
N ASN A 193 32.21 -11.10 -25.11
CA ASN A 193 31.34 -10.73 -24.01
C ASN A 193 30.34 -11.84 -23.67
N VAL A 194 29.95 -12.70 -24.62
CA VAL A 194 29.16 -13.92 -24.34
C VAL A 194 29.94 -14.87 -23.44
N TYR A 195 31.22 -15.13 -23.71
CA TYR A 195 32.05 -15.97 -22.83
C TYR A 195 32.21 -15.38 -21.42
N ARG A 196 32.42 -14.06 -21.32
CA ARG A 196 32.49 -13.39 -19.99
C ARG A 196 31.20 -13.47 -19.23
N PHE A 197 30.08 -13.29 -19.92
CA PHE A 197 28.74 -13.42 -19.36
C PHE A 197 28.50 -14.85 -18.83
N ALA A 198 28.78 -15.87 -19.64
CA ALA A 198 28.58 -17.27 -19.27
C ALA A 198 29.47 -17.67 -18.09
N ALA A 199 30.76 -17.30 -18.11
CA ALA A 199 31.68 -17.54 -16.99
C ALA A 199 31.23 -16.78 -15.71
N TYR A 200 30.66 -15.61 -15.84
CA TYR A 200 30.09 -14.89 -14.68
C TYR A 200 28.87 -15.59 -14.10
N LEU A 201 27.95 -16.05 -14.97
CA LEU A 201 26.79 -16.85 -14.56
C LEU A 201 27.21 -18.12 -13.80
N ARG A 202 28.21 -18.82 -14.30
CA ARG A 202 28.75 -20.05 -13.66
C ARG A 202 29.10 -19.79 -12.20
N ARG A 203 29.66 -18.63 -11.88
CA ARG A 203 30.03 -18.25 -10.50
C ARG A 203 28.83 -17.89 -9.62
N MET A 204 27.65 -17.69 -10.20
CA MET A 204 26.42 -17.38 -9.46
C MET A 204 25.56 -18.61 -9.19
N THR A 205 25.91 -19.78 -9.74
CA THR A 205 25.10 -21.00 -9.61
C THR A 205 25.09 -21.59 -8.19
N ASP A 206 25.98 -21.15 -7.30
CA ASP A 206 25.97 -21.60 -5.91
C ASP A 206 24.69 -21.28 -5.15
N ASN A 207 24.03 -20.18 -5.52
CA ASN A 207 22.84 -19.66 -4.82
C ASN A 207 21.57 -19.60 -5.69
N THR A 208 21.70 -19.77 -7.02
CA THR A 208 20.59 -19.60 -7.96
C THR A 208 20.71 -20.63 -9.08
N GLN A 209 19.63 -21.35 -9.37
CA GLN A 209 19.55 -22.18 -10.57
C GLN A 209 19.24 -21.32 -11.79
N PHE A 210 20.06 -21.37 -12.83
CA PHE A 210 19.82 -20.65 -14.07
C PHE A 210 19.26 -21.58 -15.14
N ILE A 211 18.19 -21.13 -15.80
CA ILE A 211 17.59 -21.76 -16.99
C ILE A 211 17.74 -20.74 -18.12
N LEU A 212 18.56 -21.10 -19.10
CA LEU A 212 18.90 -20.22 -20.22
C LEU A 212 18.32 -20.76 -21.52
N ILE A 213 17.61 -19.90 -22.25
CA ILE A 213 17.23 -20.15 -23.62
C ILE A 213 18.26 -19.42 -24.47
N THR A 214 19.04 -20.15 -25.27
CA THR A 214 20.16 -19.60 -26.02
C THR A 214 20.43 -20.36 -27.30
N HIS A 215 20.97 -19.70 -28.28
CA HIS A 215 21.59 -20.30 -29.47
C HIS A 215 23.12 -20.02 -29.54
N ARG A 216 23.68 -19.41 -28.48
CA ARG A 216 25.10 -19.03 -28.42
C ARG A 216 25.94 -20.15 -27.84
N ARG A 217 26.97 -20.57 -28.61
CA ARG A 217 27.86 -21.65 -28.20
C ARG A 217 28.60 -21.37 -26.87
N GLY A 218 29.08 -20.13 -26.68
CA GLY A 218 29.79 -19.77 -25.45
C GLY A 218 28.93 -19.90 -24.18
N THR A 219 27.62 -19.70 -24.28
CA THR A 219 26.69 -19.95 -23.16
C THR A 219 26.44 -21.43 -22.95
N MET A 220 26.32 -22.24 -24.04
CA MET A 220 26.09 -23.67 -23.97
C MET A 220 27.28 -24.42 -23.32
N GLU A 221 28.50 -23.98 -23.59
CA GLU A 221 29.74 -24.59 -23.08
C GLU A 221 29.86 -24.53 -21.54
N GLU A 222 29.22 -23.52 -20.92
CA GLU A 222 29.24 -23.36 -19.45
C GLU A 222 28.05 -24.03 -18.74
N ALA A 223 27.13 -24.66 -19.48
CA ALA A 223 25.94 -25.31 -18.93
C ALA A 223 26.27 -26.71 -18.39
N ASP A 224 25.65 -27.10 -17.27
CA ASP A 224 25.72 -28.46 -16.71
C ASP A 224 24.89 -29.46 -17.51
N VAL A 225 23.74 -29.00 -18.00
CA VAL A 225 22.74 -29.78 -18.77
C VAL A 225 22.24 -28.96 -19.93
N LEU A 226 22.19 -29.59 -21.11
CA LEU A 226 21.64 -29.00 -22.32
C LEU A 226 20.34 -29.69 -22.68
N TYR A 227 19.30 -28.92 -22.95
CA TYR A 227 18.05 -29.39 -23.48
C TYR A 227 17.88 -28.87 -24.93
N GLY A 228 17.95 -29.78 -25.90
CA GLY A 228 17.66 -29.48 -27.29
C GLY A 228 16.14 -29.60 -27.55
N VAL A 229 15.56 -28.57 -28.13
CA VAL A 229 14.16 -28.60 -28.59
C VAL A 229 14.15 -28.73 -30.08
N THR A 230 13.56 -29.80 -30.59
CA THR A 230 13.46 -30.07 -32.02
C THR A 230 12.02 -30.45 -32.40
N MET A 231 11.68 -30.30 -33.69
CA MET A 231 10.41 -30.68 -34.25
C MET A 231 10.66 -31.84 -35.26
N GLN A 232 10.27 -33.06 -34.88
CA GLN A 232 10.37 -34.25 -35.79
C GLN A 232 9.17 -34.37 -36.70
N ASP A 233 7.97 -34.14 -36.15
CA ASP A 233 6.71 -34.15 -36.86
C ASP A 233 6.10 -32.74 -36.86
N GLU A 234 5.36 -32.36 -37.88
CA GLU A 234 4.75 -31.01 -37.95
C GLU A 234 3.90 -30.71 -36.72
N GLY A 235 4.29 -29.66 -35.98
CA GLY A 235 3.58 -29.16 -34.80
C GLY A 235 3.88 -29.87 -33.49
N ILE A 236 4.78 -30.87 -33.44
CA ILE A 236 5.13 -31.62 -32.23
C ILE A 236 6.57 -31.37 -31.82
N SER A 237 6.79 -30.65 -30.71
CA SER A 237 8.09 -30.44 -30.14
C SER A 237 8.59 -31.66 -29.37
N LYS A 238 9.86 -32.03 -29.56
CA LYS A 238 10.54 -33.12 -28.84
C LYS A 238 11.72 -32.55 -28.06
N LEU A 239 11.83 -32.93 -26.80
CA LEU A 239 12.90 -32.54 -25.91
C LEU A 239 13.99 -33.62 -25.92
N LEU A 240 15.25 -33.17 -26.07
CA LEU A 240 16.44 -34.00 -25.99
C LEU A 240 17.31 -33.49 -24.84
N GLU A 241 17.67 -34.35 -23.90
CA GLU A 241 18.57 -34.01 -22.78
C GLU A 241 20.00 -34.51 -23.09
N LEU A 242 20.97 -33.64 -22.88
CA LEU A 242 22.41 -33.93 -23.01
C LEU A 242 23.13 -33.41 -21.74
N ARG A 243 23.81 -34.29 -21.02
CA ARG A 243 24.63 -33.90 -19.88
C ARG A 243 26.04 -33.49 -20.32
N SER A 244 26.65 -32.56 -19.60
CA SER A 244 27.92 -31.92 -19.98
C SER A 244 29.05 -32.92 -20.34
N THR A 245 29.15 -34.05 -19.64
CA THR A 245 30.10 -35.12 -19.94
C THR A 245 29.89 -35.79 -21.31
N GLU A 246 28.64 -35.93 -21.74
CA GLU A 246 28.28 -36.50 -23.05
C GLU A 246 28.38 -35.45 -24.18
N VAL A 247 28.25 -34.15 -23.82
CA VAL A 247 28.35 -33.02 -24.75
C VAL A 247 29.81 -32.85 -25.21
N ALA A 248 30.78 -32.95 -24.29
CA ALA A 248 32.20 -32.84 -24.60
C ALA A 248 32.63 -33.93 -25.59
N GLU A 249 32.22 -35.20 -25.38
CA GLU A 249 32.51 -36.31 -26.29
C GLU A 249 31.86 -36.17 -27.67
N LYS A 250 30.55 -35.75 -27.74
CA LYS A 250 29.81 -35.65 -28.99
C LYS A 250 30.15 -34.43 -29.85
N LEU A 251 30.58 -33.33 -29.22
CA LEU A 251 30.98 -32.10 -29.92
C LEU A 251 32.49 -32.02 -30.18
N GLY A 252 33.27 -33.02 -29.75
CA GLY A 252 34.71 -33.02 -29.92
C GLY A 252 35.42 -31.87 -29.19
N ILE A 253 34.89 -31.48 -28.03
CA ILE A 253 35.45 -30.46 -27.15
C ILE A 253 36.25 -31.20 -26.11
N ASP A 254 37.58 -31.05 -26.16
CA ASP A 254 38.44 -31.62 -25.12
C ASP A 254 38.05 -31.10 -23.75
N SER A 255 37.68 -31.99 -22.84
CA SER A 255 37.46 -31.69 -21.42
C SER A 255 38.76 -31.17 -20.82
N LYS A 256 38.79 -29.86 -20.52
CA LYS A 256 39.85 -29.27 -19.68
C LYS A 256 39.60 -29.49 -18.21
#